data_0b5246661296a51e1f2f7008f3cf8f6f
#
_entry.id   0b5246661296a51e1f2f7008f3cf8f6f
#
_cell.length_a   1.000
_cell.length_b   1.000
_cell.length_c   1.000
_cell.angle_alpha   90.00
_cell.angle_beta   90.00
_cell.angle_gamma   90.00
#
_symmetry.space_group_name_H-M   'P 1'
#
loop_
_entity.id
_entity.type
_entity.pdbx_description
1 polymer ?
#
loop_
_entity_poly.entity_id
_entity_poly.type
_entity_poly.pdbx_seq_one_letter_code
_entity_poly.pdbx_strand_id
1 'polypeptide(L)'
;MIIRQYMRIFAPDFLCRFVLILVVSTAFAASSSAFDNSHGTYGNVLSLYVRDGLVDYRGLKSDPGGLEAYLESTAKVTKQDFESWPEDVRLAFLINIYNARTLELIVDNYPVKSIKDTGGGGKGPWDEPVVKLFGETITLNSLEHDIIRRIYKDPRIHFALVCAAKGCPPLLDVPYIGVNLQNQLDARTKKFLSDPEKNSVDRENKILRISPIFVWYAEDFKSEAGSVPGFLKKYYGNEPLQGYIIVYTDYDWSLNDISTKVK
;
A
#
# COMPACT_ATOMS: atom_id res chain seq x y z
N MET A 1 40.91 85.72 -45.18
CA MET A 1 40.35 85.94 -46.51
C MET A 1 39.20 84.97 -46.73
N ILE A 2 37.98 85.53 -46.82
CA ILE A 2 36.78 85.01 -47.50
C ILE A 2 36.11 83.79 -46.86
N ILE A 3 35.05 83.96 -46.18
CA ILE A 3 33.64 84.23 -46.44
C ILE A 3 32.78 82.95 -46.62
N ARG A 4 31.75 82.96 -45.84
CA ARG A 4 30.35 82.54 -46.02
C ARG A 4 30.00 81.08 -45.75
N GLN A 5 28.99 80.79 -45.10
CA GLN A 5 27.65 81.29 -44.69
C GLN A 5 26.62 80.13 -44.90
N TYR A 6 25.78 79.95 -43.91
CA TYR A 6 24.41 79.40 -43.88
C TYR A 6 24.16 77.93 -44.33
N MET A 7 23.63 77.10 -43.53
CA MET A 7 22.17 76.98 -43.41
C MET A 7 21.72 76.04 -42.25
N ARG A 8 20.82 76.57 -41.46
CA ARG A 8 20.02 75.76 -40.51
C ARG A 8 19.02 74.97 -41.33
N ILE A 9 18.92 73.64 -41.04
CA ILE A 9 17.74 72.86 -41.35
C ILE A 9 17.36 72.10 -40.09
N PHE A 10 16.12 72.31 -39.66
CA PHE A 10 15.40 71.65 -38.62
C PHE A 10 15.32 70.18 -38.89
N ALA A 11 15.54 69.33 -37.83
CA ALA A 11 15.12 67.95 -37.79
C ALA A 11 14.23 67.75 -36.57
N PRO A 12 13.05 67.11 -36.72
CA PRO A 12 12.10 66.96 -35.64
C PRO A 12 12.49 65.82 -34.69
N ASP A 13 12.24 66.08 -33.40
CA ASP A 13 12.38 65.15 -32.32
C ASP A 13 11.49 63.91 -32.55
N PHE A 14 12.10 62.75 -32.85
CA PHE A 14 11.45 61.44 -32.79
C PHE A 14 11.63 60.88 -31.38
N LEU A 15 10.66 61.20 -30.52
CA LEU A 15 10.53 60.61 -29.21
C LEU A 15 10.09 59.17 -29.36
N CYS A 16 11.04 58.25 -29.44
CA CYS A 16 10.78 56.82 -29.47
C CYS A 16 10.32 56.37 -28.07
N ARG A 17 9.01 56.36 -27.84
CA ARG A 17 8.42 55.78 -26.63
C ARG A 17 8.53 54.26 -26.70
N PHE A 18 9.52 53.67 -26.07
CA PHE A 18 9.55 52.28 -25.77
C PHE A 18 8.43 51.94 -24.78
N VAL A 19 7.33 51.39 -25.27
CA VAL A 19 6.32 50.76 -24.41
C VAL A 19 6.86 49.40 -23.95
N LEU A 20 7.34 49.35 -22.71
CA LEU A 20 7.75 48.11 -22.07
C LEU A 20 6.46 47.32 -21.76
N ILE A 21 6.08 46.36 -22.60
CA ILE A 21 4.98 45.45 -22.33
C ILE A 21 5.53 44.43 -21.30
N LEU A 22 5.20 44.65 -20.02
CA LEU A 22 5.44 43.70 -18.94
C LEU A 22 4.46 42.55 -19.13
N VAL A 23 4.88 41.45 -19.77
CA VAL A 23 4.11 40.21 -19.80
C VAL A 23 4.19 39.58 -18.44
N VAL A 24 3.23 39.85 -17.57
CA VAL A 24 3.04 39.14 -16.33
C VAL A 24 2.52 37.74 -16.66
N SER A 25 3.42 36.79 -16.78
CA SER A 25 3.05 35.38 -16.88
C SER A 25 2.50 34.95 -15.52
N THR A 26 1.20 35.00 -15.34
CA THR A 26 0.53 34.34 -14.23
C THR A 26 0.66 32.84 -14.46
N ALA A 27 1.69 32.21 -13.88
CA ALA A 27 1.73 30.78 -13.77
C ALA A 27 0.54 30.37 -12.88
N PHE A 28 -0.51 29.85 -13.51
CA PHE A 28 -1.53 29.11 -12.79
C PHE A 28 -0.84 27.86 -12.25
N ALA A 29 -0.37 27.92 -11.02
CA ALA A 29 -0.05 26.71 -10.27
C ALA A 29 -1.38 25.96 -10.13
N ALA A 30 -1.54 24.90 -10.92
CA ALA A 30 -2.62 23.96 -10.70
C ALA A 30 -2.45 23.46 -9.26
N SER A 31 -3.34 23.87 -8.37
CA SER A 31 -3.41 23.34 -7.01
C SER A 31 -3.72 21.86 -7.17
N SER A 32 -2.71 21.01 -7.06
CA SER A 32 -2.95 19.58 -6.91
C SER A 32 -3.73 19.43 -5.59
N SER A 33 -4.95 18.91 -5.66
CA SER A 33 -5.69 18.60 -4.45
C SER A 33 -4.83 17.64 -3.63
N ALA A 34 -4.66 17.95 -2.33
CA ALA A 34 -3.93 17.07 -1.42
C ALA A 34 -4.54 15.65 -1.49
N PHE A 35 -3.69 14.63 -1.35
CA PHE A 35 -4.15 13.24 -1.32
C PHE A 35 -5.15 13.02 -0.17
N ASP A 36 -6.23 12.30 -0.44
CA ASP A 36 -7.22 11.93 0.57
C ASP A 36 -6.71 10.79 1.46
N ASN A 37 -6.15 11.16 2.61
CA ASN A 37 -5.66 10.21 3.62
C ASN A 37 -6.76 9.41 4.34
N SER A 38 -8.05 9.67 4.06
CA SER A 38 -9.14 8.78 4.47
C SER A 38 -9.27 7.55 3.56
N HIS A 39 -8.61 7.58 2.38
CA HIS A 39 -8.67 6.55 1.35
C HIS A 39 -10.10 6.23 0.89
N GLY A 40 -10.99 7.23 0.83
CA GLY A 40 -12.42 7.05 0.57
C GLY A 40 -12.72 6.30 -0.72
N THR A 41 -12.00 6.59 -1.81
CA THR A 41 -12.15 5.86 -3.10
C THR A 41 -11.84 4.37 -2.95
N TYR A 42 -10.77 4.02 -2.23
CA TYR A 42 -10.43 2.61 -1.95
C TYR A 42 -11.42 1.96 -1.00
N GLY A 43 -11.90 2.70 -0.01
CA GLY A 43 -12.96 2.26 0.90
C GLY A 43 -14.23 1.84 0.16
N ASN A 44 -14.64 2.58 -0.87
CA ASN A 44 -15.76 2.22 -1.73
C ASN A 44 -15.50 0.89 -2.47
N VAL A 45 -14.31 0.71 -3.04
CA VAL A 45 -13.93 -0.55 -3.69
C VAL A 45 -14.01 -1.73 -2.72
N LEU A 46 -13.38 -1.58 -1.54
CA LEU A 46 -13.38 -2.64 -0.52
C LEU A 46 -14.79 -2.98 -0.06
N SER A 47 -15.63 -1.98 0.21
CA SER A 47 -17.01 -2.19 0.67
C SER A 47 -17.90 -2.87 -0.37
N LEU A 48 -17.62 -2.70 -1.67
CA LEU A 48 -18.37 -3.33 -2.75
C LEU A 48 -17.95 -4.77 -2.99
N TYR A 49 -16.65 -5.05 -2.98
CA TYR A 49 -16.09 -6.31 -3.48
C TYR A 49 -15.48 -7.21 -2.41
N VAL A 50 -15.39 -6.79 -1.15
CA VAL A 50 -14.82 -7.61 -0.06
C VAL A 50 -15.90 -8.00 0.95
N ARG A 51 -15.95 -9.30 1.30
CA ARG A 51 -16.86 -9.85 2.33
C ARG A 51 -16.10 -10.91 3.14
N ASP A 52 -15.98 -10.71 4.44
CA ASP A 52 -15.28 -11.65 5.34
C ASP A 52 -13.86 -12.03 4.88
N GLY A 53 -13.15 -11.11 4.22
CA GLY A 53 -11.81 -11.31 3.69
C GLY A 53 -11.75 -12.03 2.34
N LEU A 54 -12.87 -12.45 1.79
CA LEU A 54 -12.99 -12.96 0.42
C LEU A 54 -13.32 -11.82 -0.53
N VAL A 55 -12.86 -11.95 -1.78
CA VAL A 55 -12.98 -10.90 -2.80
C VAL A 55 -13.84 -11.39 -3.96
N ASP A 56 -14.78 -10.56 -4.40
CA ASP A 56 -15.47 -10.75 -5.68
C ASP A 56 -14.58 -10.24 -6.83
N TYR A 57 -13.61 -11.06 -7.21
CA TYR A 57 -12.70 -10.71 -8.31
C TYR A 57 -13.41 -10.59 -9.65
N ARG A 58 -14.49 -11.34 -9.87
CA ARG A 58 -15.28 -11.25 -11.10
C ARG A 58 -15.99 -9.90 -11.19
N GLY A 59 -16.65 -9.50 -10.10
CA GLY A 59 -17.31 -8.19 -10.01
C GLY A 59 -16.31 -7.06 -10.17
N LEU A 60 -15.20 -7.10 -9.45
CA LEU A 60 -14.14 -6.09 -9.51
C LEU A 60 -13.51 -6.00 -10.91
N LYS A 61 -13.33 -7.14 -11.62
CA LYS A 61 -12.83 -7.15 -13.00
C LYS A 61 -13.83 -6.51 -13.98
N SER A 62 -15.12 -6.64 -13.73
CA SER A 62 -16.15 -6.02 -14.59
C SER A 62 -16.28 -4.52 -14.40
N ASP A 63 -15.85 -3.99 -13.25
CA ASP A 63 -15.87 -2.57 -12.92
C ASP A 63 -14.61 -2.16 -12.12
N PRO A 64 -13.43 -2.11 -12.79
CA PRO A 64 -12.17 -1.82 -12.14
C PRO A 64 -11.93 -0.33 -11.87
N GLY A 65 -12.76 0.58 -12.43
CA GLY A 65 -12.50 2.00 -12.47
C GLY A 65 -12.25 2.66 -11.11
N GLY A 66 -12.90 2.18 -10.05
CA GLY A 66 -12.66 2.66 -8.68
C GLY A 66 -11.27 2.30 -8.15
N LEU A 67 -10.80 1.06 -8.43
CA LEU A 67 -9.48 0.61 -8.04
C LEU A 67 -8.38 1.34 -8.84
N GLU A 68 -8.56 1.46 -10.15
CA GLU A 68 -7.65 2.19 -11.04
C GLU A 68 -7.51 3.66 -10.63
N ALA A 69 -8.64 4.35 -10.39
CA ALA A 69 -8.65 5.75 -9.95
C ALA A 69 -7.91 5.94 -8.61
N TYR A 70 -8.10 5.01 -7.67
CA TYR A 70 -7.35 5.04 -6.41
C TYR A 70 -5.85 4.89 -6.64
N LEU A 71 -5.44 3.89 -7.41
CA LEU A 71 -4.03 3.62 -7.70
C LEU A 71 -3.36 4.75 -8.49
N GLU A 72 -4.09 5.42 -9.39
CA GLU A 72 -3.62 6.63 -10.06
C GLU A 72 -3.44 7.79 -9.08
N SER A 73 -4.33 7.94 -8.11
CA SER A 73 -4.23 8.99 -7.09
C SER A 73 -3.00 8.78 -6.19
N THR A 74 -2.72 7.53 -5.79
CA THR A 74 -1.52 7.20 -4.98
C THR A 74 -0.23 7.45 -5.75
N ALA A 75 -0.21 7.20 -7.06
CA ALA A 75 0.96 7.42 -7.91
C ALA A 75 1.34 8.92 -8.06
N LYS A 76 0.41 9.83 -7.79
CA LYS A 76 0.62 11.28 -7.85
C LYS A 76 1.20 11.86 -6.55
N VAL A 77 1.19 11.10 -5.45
CA VAL A 77 1.76 11.52 -4.17
C VAL A 77 3.27 11.69 -4.33
N THR A 78 3.78 12.87 -4.02
CA THR A 78 5.21 13.13 -4.04
C THR A 78 5.87 12.62 -2.76
N LYS A 79 7.18 12.37 -2.83
CA LYS A 79 7.96 12.00 -1.65
C LYS A 79 7.88 13.07 -0.56
N GLN A 80 7.88 14.34 -0.95
CA GLN A 80 7.76 15.47 -0.03
C GLN A 80 6.42 15.48 0.70
N ASP A 81 5.30 15.26 -0.03
CA ASP A 81 3.98 15.19 0.60
C ASP A 81 3.94 14.03 1.60
N PHE A 82 4.37 12.84 1.18
CA PHE A 82 4.41 11.65 2.03
C PHE A 82 5.25 11.86 3.29
N GLU A 83 6.44 12.44 3.19
CA GLU A 83 7.32 12.69 4.33
C GLU A 83 6.74 13.72 5.32
N SER A 84 5.83 14.60 4.86
CA SER A 84 5.13 15.55 5.71
C SER A 84 4.05 14.95 6.60
N TRP A 85 3.59 13.72 6.28
CA TRP A 85 2.51 13.09 7.03
C TRP A 85 3.01 12.44 8.33
N PRO A 86 2.12 12.32 9.34
CA PRO A 86 2.39 11.50 10.52
C PRO A 86 2.75 10.06 10.16
N GLU A 87 3.53 9.40 11.00
CA GLU A 87 4.03 8.04 10.76
C GLU A 87 2.92 7.03 10.48
N ASP A 88 1.86 7.03 11.29
CA ASP A 88 0.71 6.13 11.10
C ASP A 88 -0.04 6.38 9.80
N VAL A 89 -0.11 7.64 9.32
CA VAL A 89 -0.70 7.97 8.02
C VAL A 89 0.16 7.41 6.89
N ARG A 90 1.48 7.54 7.00
CA ARG A 90 2.43 7.00 6.03
C ARG A 90 2.35 5.47 5.95
N LEU A 91 2.31 4.80 7.10
CA LEU A 91 2.21 3.34 7.11
C LEU A 91 0.86 2.86 6.57
N ALA A 92 -0.25 3.50 6.93
CA ALA A 92 -1.57 3.18 6.38
C ALA A 92 -1.61 3.32 4.86
N PHE A 93 -1.03 4.39 4.31
CA PHE A 93 -0.90 4.62 2.87
C PHE A 93 -0.15 3.49 2.17
N LEU A 94 1.00 3.07 2.70
CA LEU A 94 1.80 1.99 2.10
C LEU A 94 1.10 0.63 2.16
N ILE A 95 0.41 0.31 3.27
CA ILE A 95 -0.39 -0.92 3.40
C ILE A 95 -1.52 -0.93 2.37
N ASN A 96 -2.24 0.18 2.22
CA ASN A 96 -3.34 0.27 1.26
C ASN A 96 -2.85 0.14 -0.19
N ILE A 97 -1.70 0.75 -0.54
CA ILE A 97 -1.10 0.58 -1.87
C ILE A 97 -0.75 -0.89 -2.13
N TYR A 98 -0.09 -1.54 -1.18
CA TYR A 98 0.28 -2.96 -1.31
C TYR A 98 -0.96 -3.82 -1.60
N ASN A 99 -2.00 -3.66 -0.77
CA ASN A 99 -3.23 -4.44 -0.91
C ASN A 99 -3.98 -4.11 -2.20
N ALA A 100 -4.06 -2.83 -2.60
CA ALA A 100 -4.71 -2.41 -3.84
C ALA A 100 -3.98 -2.94 -5.08
N ARG A 101 -2.64 -2.91 -5.08
CA ARG A 101 -1.83 -3.47 -6.17
C ARG A 101 -1.94 -4.99 -6.26
N THR A 102 -2.05 -5.66 -5.11
CA THR A 102 -2.32 -7.11 -5.07
C THR A 102 -3.68 -7.43 -5.67
N LEU A 103 -4.72 -6.64 -5.39
CA LEU A 103 -6.04 -6.79 -6.02
C LEU A 103 -5.97 -6.58 -7.53
N GLU A 104 -5.33 -5.50 -7.99
CA GLU A 104 -5.14 -5.21 -9.41
C GLU A 104 -4.42 -6.34 -10.13
N LEU A 105 -3.32 -6.86 -9.55
CA LEU A 105 -2.56 -7.97 -10.13
C LEU A 105 -3.44 -9.22 -10.36
N ILE A 106 -4.34 -9.53 -9.41
CA ILE A 106 -5.29 -10.63 -9.60
C ILE A 106 -6.34 -10.28 -10.66
N VAL A 107 -6.92 -9.08 -10.63
CA VAL A 107 -7.96 -8.63 -11.59
C VAL A 107 -7.44 -8.70 -13.03
N ASP A 108 -6.22 -8.27 -13.28
CA ASP A 108 -5.59 -8.28 -14.60
C ASP A 108 -5.44 -9.71 -15.15
N ASN A 109 -5.15 -10.66 -14.27
CA ASN A 109 -4.90 -12.05 -14.62
C ASN A 109 -6.12 -12.98 -14.41
N TYR A 110 -7.23 -12.45 -13.85
CA TYR A 110 -8.39 -13.26 -13.53
C TYR A 110 -9.09 -13.83 -14.79
N PRO A 111 -9.52 -15.14 -14.80
CA PRO A 111 -9.54 -16.06 -13.67
C PRO A 111 -8.22 -16.80 -13.46
N VAL A 112 -7.77 -16.83 -12.19
CA VAL A 112 -6.61 -17.62 -11.74
C VAL A 112 -6.99 -18.41 -10.48
N LYS A 113 -6.27 -19.49 -10.17
CA LYS A 113 -6.52 -20.30 -8.98
C LYS A 113 -5.69 -19.84 -7.77
N SER A 114 -4.60 -19.15 -8.03
CA SER A 114 -3.65 -18.68 -7.03
C SER A 114 -2.95 -17.42 -7.56
N ILE A 115 -2.49 -16.53 -6.67
CA ILE A 115 -1.60 -15.44 -7.05
C ILE A 115 -0.31 -15.99 -7.69
N LYS A 116 0.11 -17.19 -7.32
CA LYS A 116 1.30 -17.85 -7.92
C LYS A 116 1.16 -18.13 -9.40
N ASP A 117 -0.06 -18.15 -9.92
CA ASP A 117 -0.34 -18.36 -11.35
C ASP A 117 -0.19 -17.04 -12.15
N THR A 118 0.05 -15.92 -11.46
CA THR A 118 0.33 -14.61 -12.07
C THR A 118 1.84 -14.35 -12.10
N GLY A 119 2.25 -13.34 -12.83
CA GLY A 119 3.67 -13.06 -13.08
C GLY A 119 4.14 -13.61 -14.43
N GLY A 120 5.12 -12.95 -15.02
CA GLY A 120 5.60 -13.23 -16.36
C GLY A 120 7.13 -13.30 -16.44
N GLY A 121 7.64 -13.84 -17.55
CA GLY A 121 9.08 -13.81 -17.84
C GLY A 121 9.96 -14.57 -16.85
N GLY A 122 9.42 -15.53 -16.07
CA GLY A 122 10.16 -16.30 -15.07
C GLY A 122 10.29 -15.61 -13.71
N LYS A 123 9.61 -14.48 -13.50
CA LYS A 123 9.52 -13.77 -12.22
C LYS A 123 8.26 -14.18 -11.45
N GLY A 124 8.37 -14.16 -10.13
CA GLY A 124 7.21 -14.33 -9.27
C GLY A 124 6.29 -13.09 -9.27
N PRO A 125 5.03 -13.24 -8.85
CA PRO A 125 4.05 -12.14 -8.87
C PRO A 125 4.50 -10.93 -8.04
N TRP A 126 5.27 -11.14 -7.00
CA TRP A 126 5.79 -10.07 -6.13
C TRP A 126 7.03 -9.37 -6.68
N ASP A 127 7.66 -9.92 -7.73
CA ASP A 127 8.89 -9.39 -8.37
C ASP A 127 8.59 -8.60 -9.65
N GLU A 128 7.30 -8.47 -10.02
CA GLU A 128 6.87 -7.62 -11.11
C GLU A 128 6.87 -6.14 -10.68
N PRO A 129 7.43 -5.23 -11.50
CA PRO A 129 7.45 -3.80 -11.18
C PRO A 129 6.09 -3.16 -11.48
N VAL A 130 5.17 -3.24 -10.51
CA VAL A 130 3.78 -2.79 -10.66
C VAL A 130 3.42 -1.61 -9.74
N VAL A 131 4.21 -1.34 -8.70
CA VAL A 131 3.91 -0.31 -7.71
C VAL A 131 4.52 1.03 -8.14
N LYS A 132 3.68 1.98 -8.53
CA LYS A 132 4.10 3.37 -8.78
C LYS A 132 4.17 4.13 -7.46
N LEU A 133 5.37 4.55 -7.05
CA LEU A 133 5.61 5.24 -5.78
C LEU A 133 6.67 6.32 -5.96
N PHE A 134 6.34 7.57 -5.64
CA PHE A 134 7.26 8.73 -5.67
C PHE A 134 7.97 8.95 -7.03
N GLY A 135 7.26 8.66 -8.14
CA GLY A 135 7.81 8.79 -9.49
C GLY A 135 8.61 7.59 -9.98
N GLU A 136 8.81 6.58 -9.14
CA GLU A 136 9.46 5.32 -9.50
C GLU A 136 8.45 4.19 -9.65
N THR A 137 8.86 3.10 -10.31
CA THR A 137 8.08 1.87 -10.36
C THR A 137 8.87 0.77 -9.67
N ILE A 138 8.33 0.24 -8.56
CA ILE A 138 8.96 -0.78 -7.74
C ILE A 138 8.12 -2.05 -7.69
N THR A 139 8.64 -3.11 -7.10
CA THR A 139 7.94 -4.38 -6.92
C THR A 139 7.15 -4.41 -5.61
N LEU A 140 6.19 -5.33 -5.46
CA LEU A 140 5.55 -5.59 -4.17
C LEU A 140 6.56 -6.07 -3.12
N ASN A 141 7.55 -6.89 -3.52
CA ASN A 141 8.64 -7.30 -2.64
C ASN A 141 9.44 -6.10 -2.13
N SER A 142 9.82 -5.17 -3.01
CA SER A 142 10.53 -3.96 -2.57
C SER A 142 9.69 -3.08 -1.65
N LEU A 143 8.38 -2.93 -1.94
CA LEU A 143 7.49 -2.18 -1.06
C LEU A 143 7.40 -2.80 0.33
N GLU A 144 7.23 -4.13 0.41
CA GLU A 144 7.14 -4.85 1.68
C GLU A 144 8.47 -4.88 2.43
N HIS A 145 9.53 -5.39 1.79
CA HIS A 145 10.78 -5.73 2.48
C HIS A 145 11.72 -4.54 2.67
N ASP A 146 11.88 -3.70 1.62
CA ASP A 146 12.85 -2.60 1.65
C ASP A 146 12.27 -1.33 2.27
N ILE A 147 10.93 -1.15 2.22
CA ILE A 147 10.27 0.05 2.73
C ILE A 147 9.49 -0.27 4.01
N ILE A 148 8.38 -1.03 3.94
CA ILE A 148 7.49 -1.19 5.10
C ILE A 148 8.22 -1.88 6.27
N ARG A 149 8.72 -3.08 6.08
CA ARG A 149 9.39 -3.86 7.13
C ARG A 149 10.61 -3.15 7.70
N ARG A 150 11.44 -2.58 6.82
CA ARG A 150 12.70 -1.94 7.22
C ARG A 150 12.50 -0.67 8.02
N ILE A 151 11.50 0.15 7.67
CA ILE A 151 11.27 1.46 8.27
C ILE A 151 10.45 1.34 9.57
N TYR A 152 9.32 0.62 9.52
CA TYR A 152 8.36 0.65 10.63
C TYR A 152 8.62 -0.43 11.68
N LYS A 153 9.24 -1.55 11.30
CA LYS A 153 9.63 -2.65 12.22
C LYS A 153 8.49 -3.16 13.11
N ASP A 154 7.26 -3.05 12.66
CA ASP A 154 6.06 -3.53 13.35
C ASP A 154 5.63 -4.87 12.76
N PRO A 155 5.78 -6.00 13.46
CA PRO A 155 5.44 -7.32 12.90
C PRO A 155 3.94 -7.52 12.68
N ARG A 156 3.06 -6.64 13.20
CA ARG A 156 1.62 -6.70 12.94
C ARG A 156 1.27 -6.40 11.49
N ILE A 157 2.17 -5.77 10.73
CA ILE A 157 2.00 -5.57 9.28
C ILE A 157 1.76 -6.89 8.53
N HIS A 158 2.36 -8.00 9.01
CA HIS A 158 2.18 -9.32 8.40
C HIS A 158 0.75 -9.85 8.51
N PHE A 159 -0.11 -9.21 9.30
CA PHE A 159 -1.54 -9.49 9.38
C PHE A 159 -2.40 -8.43 8.67
N ALA A 160 -1.76 -7.44 8.03
CA ALA A 160 -2.36 -6.35 7.29
C ALA A 160 -2.06 -6.39 5.79
N LEU A 161 -0.88 -6.87 5.41
CA LEU A 161 -0.49 -7.09 4.01
C LEU A 161 -1.09 -8.42 3.52
N VAL A 162 -1.85 -8.37 2.41
CA VAL A 162 -2.63 -9.51 1.93
C VAL A 162 -2.09 -10.00 0.58
N CYS A 163 -1.81 -11.29 0.49
CA CYS A 163 -1.28 -11.92 -0.71
C CYS A 163 -2.34 -12.67 -1.55
N ALA A 164 -3.60 -12.29 -1.43
CA ALA A 164 -4.73 -12.88 -2.16
C ALA A 164 -4.94 -14.39 -1.98
N ALA A 165 -4.32 -15.03 -1.00
CA ALA A 165 -4.47 -16.45 -0.70
C ALA A 165 -5.40 -16.68 0.50
N LYS A 166 -6.09 -17.83 0.59
CA LYS A 166 -6.91 -18.21 1.75
C LYS A 166 -6.08 -18.38 3.03
N GLY A 167 -4.83 -18.82 2.90
CA GLY A 167 -3.87 -18.90 4.01
C GLY A 167 -3.45 -17.54 4.57
N CYS A 168 -3.59 -16.46 3.79
CA CYS A 168 -3.32 -15.09 4.23
C CYS A 168 -4.24 -14.64 5.36
N PRO A 169 -3.85 -13.58 6.10
CA PRO A 169 -4.80 -12.78 6.86
C PRO A 169 -5.92 -12.27 5.93
N PRO A 170 -7.18 -12.29 6.40
CA PRO A 170 -8.30 -11.85 5.57
C PRO A 170 -8.19 -10.36 5.22
N LEU A 171 -8.46 -9.96 3.97
CA LEU A 171 -8.50 -8.55 3.57
C LEU A 171 -9.62 -7.82 4.32
N LEU A 172 -9.35 -6.58 4.78
CA LEU A 172 -10.40 -5.72 5.34
C LEU A 172 -11.33 -5.21 4.23
N ASP A 173 -12.59 -5.03 4.59
CA ASP A 173 -13.63 -4.36 3.78
C ASP A 173 -13.62 -2.82 3.95
N VAL A 174 -12.64 -2.31 4.70
CA VAL A 174 -12.36 -0.88 4.89
C VAL A 174 -10.86 -0.61 4.77
N PRO A 175 -10.45 0.61 4.37
CA PRO A 175 -9.03 0.94 4.27
C PRO A 175 -8.38 1.07 5.65
N TYR A 176 -7.06 0.95 5.70
CA TYR A 176 -6.27 1.39 6.83
C TYR A 176 -6.22 2.91 6.83
N ILE A 177 -6.43 3.54 7.99
CA ILE A 177 -6.38 5.00 8.15
C ILE A 177 -5.51 5.38 9.35
N GLY A 178 -4.69 6.43 9.20
CA GLY A 178 -3.67 6.79 10.19
C GLY A 178 -4.24 6.98 11.60
N VAL A 179 -5.37 7.69 11.73
CA VAL A 179 -6.00 7.96 13.04
C VAL A 179 -6.47 6.71 13.78
N ASN A 180 -6.58 5.57 13.12
CA ASN A 180 -7.04 4.30 13.71
C ASN A 180 -6.08 3.13 13.44
N LEU A 181 -4.93 3.37 12.83
CA LEU A 181 -4.04 2.34 12.34
C LEU A 181 -3.66 1.34 13.43
N GLN A 182 -3.27 1.83 14.60
CA GLN A 182 -2.83 0.98 15.71
C GLN A 182 -3.92 0.00 16.17
N ASN A 183 -5.17 0.49 16.26
CA ASN A 183 -6.32 -0.37 16.59
C ASN A 183 -6.60 -1.38 15.46
N GLN A 184 -6.49 -0.95 14.19
CA GLN A 184 -6.71 -1.82 13.04
C GLN A 184 -5.66 -2.94 13.02
N LEU A 185 -4.38 -2.63 13.19
CA LEU A 185 -3.29 -3.63 13.23
C LEU A 185 -3.48 -4.62 14.37
N ASP A 186 -3.83 -4.15 15.57
CA ASP A 186 -4.07 -5.02 16.72
C ASP A 186 -5.31 -5.91 16.51
N ALA A 187 -6.40 -5.36 16.01
CA ALA A 187 -7.61 -6.12 15.69
C ALA A 187 -7.34 -7.19 14.60
N ARG A 188 -6.55 -6.88 13.58
CA ARG A 188 -6.18 -7.83 12.52
C ARG A 188 -5.33 -8.96 13.06
N THR A 189 -4.35 -8.63 13.90
CA THR A 189 -3.52 -9.64 14.59
C THR A 189 -4.39 -10.58 15.41
N LYS A 190 -5.28 -10.05 16.26
CA LYS A 190 -6.23 -10.85 17.05
C LYS A 190 -7.12 -11.72 16.17
N LYS A 191 -7.68 -11.15 15.12
CA LYS A 191 -8.56 -11.89 14.19
C LYS A 191 -7.83 -13.05 13.54
N PHE A 192 -6.61 -12.83 13.03
CA PHE A 192 -5.82 -13.88 12.40
C PHE A 192 -5.44 -14.99 13.39
N LEU A 193 -5.00 -14.62 14.60
CA LEU A 193 -4.63 -15.57 15.64
C LEU A 193 -5.80 -16.37 16.22
N SER A 194 -7.03 -15.83 16.13
CA SER A 194 -8.24 -16.53 16.56
C SER A 194 -8.80 -17.53 15.54
N ASP A 195 -8.22 -17.60 14.35
CA ASP A 195 -8.61 -18.56 13.33
C ASP A 195 -8.04 -19.95 13.64
N PRO A 196 -8.87 -20.94 14.07
CA PRO A 196 -8.39 -22.24 14.51
C PRO A 196 -7.83 -23.10 13.38
N GLU A 197 -8.15 -22.80 12.13
CA GLU A 197 -7.59 -23.49 10.96
C GLU A 197 -6.13 -23.08 10.71
N LYS A 198 -5.77 -21.87 11.14
CA LYS A 198 -4.43 -21.29 10.94
C LYS A 198 -3.59 -21.31 12.21
N ASN A 199 -4.23 -21.12 13.37
CA ASN A 199 -3.52 -20.96 14.63
C ASN A 199 -4.29 -21.58 15.79
N SER A 200 -3.63 -22.39 16.61
CA SER A 200 -4.22 -22.95 17.82
C SER A 200 -3.16 -23.21 18.89
N VAL A 201 -3.61 -23.22 20.16
CA VAL A 201 -2.77 -23.52 21.33
C VAL A 201 -3.31 -24.76 22.00
N ASP A 202 -2.58 -25.86 21.95
CA ASP A 202 -2.82 -27.07 22.74
C ASP A 202 -2.05 -26.95 24.05
N ARG A 203 -2.77 -26.58 25.11
CA ARG A 203 -2.17 -26.33 26.43
C ARG A 203 -1.79 -27.61 27.13
N GLU A 204 -2.53 -28.67 26.91
CA GLU A 204 -2.30 -29.96 27.53
C GLU A 204 -0.99 -30.59 27.04
N ASN A 205 -0.79 -30.60 25.73
CA ASN A 205 0.39 -31.18 25.10
C ASN A 205 1.51 -30.15 24.87
N LYS A 206 1.30 -28.89 25.25
CA LYS A 206 2.23 -27.78 25.05
C LYS A 206 2.64 -27.62 23.57
N ILE A 207 1.66 -27.59 22.67
CA ILE A 207 1.88 -27.45 21.23
C ILE A 207 1.27 -26.14 20.75
N LEU A 208 2.06 -25.36 20.00
CA LEU A 208 1.61 -24.23 19.23
C LEU A 208 1.50 -24.65 17.76
N ARG A 209 0.28 -24.80 17.25
CA ARG A 209 0.05 -24.95 15.80
C ARG A 209 -0.17 -23.57 15.24
N ILE A 210 0.73 -23.09 14.39
CA ILE A 210 0.71 -21.71 13.92
C ILE A 210 1.03 -21.63 12.43
N SER A 211 0.54 -20.57 11.79
CA SER A 211 0.75 -20.29 10.39
C SER A 211 2.24 -20.19 10.01
N PRO A 212 2.63 -20.65 8.80
CA PRO A 212 3.98 -20.44 8.28
C PRO A 212 4.45 -18.97 8.23
N ILE A 213 3.56 -17.98 8.30
CA ILE A 213 3.94 -16.57 8.47
C ILE A 213 4.93 -16.38 9.60
N PHE A 214 4.76 -17.12 10.70
CA PHE A 214 5.64 -17.01 11.86
C PHE A 214 7.05 -17.58 11.65
N VAL A 215 7.27 -18.44 10.66
CA VAL A 215 8.61 -18.88 10.30
C VAL A 215 9.20 -18.03 9.19
N TRP A 216 8.38 -17.61 8.23
CA TRP A 216 8.86 -16.75 7.13
C TRP A 216 9.36 -15.39 7.63
N TYR A 217 8.71 -14.83 8.63
CA TYR A 217 9.01 -13.52 9.22
C TYR A 217 9.49 -13.62 10.67
N ALA A 218 10.11 -14.74 11.04
CA ALA A 218 10.51 -15.02 12.43
C ALA A 218 11.35 -13.90 13.07
N GLU A 219 12.23 -13.28 12.28
CA GLU A 219 13.11 -12.23 12.78
C GLU A 219 12.35 -10.95 13.18
N ASP A 220 11.26 -10.61 12.49
CA ASP A 220 10.45 -9.43 12.84
C ASP A 220 9.75 -9.65 14.19
N PHE A 221 9.18 -10.85 14.41
CA PHE A 221 8.56 -11.22 15.70
C PHE A 221 9.58 -11.32 16.85
N LYS A 222 10.79 -11.82 16.55
CA LYS A 222 11.88 -11.87 17.55
C LYS A 222 12.37 -10.47 17.89
N SER A 223 12.49 -9.58 16.92
CA SER A 223 12.92 -8.21 17.14
C SER A 223 11.99 -7.45 18.07
N GLU A 224 10.66 -7.66 17.94
CA GLU A 224 9.63 -7.01 18.77
C GLU A 224 9.51 -7.62 20.17
N ALA A 225 9.56 -8.95 20.30
CA ALA A 225 9.18 -9.66 21.53
C ALA A 225 10.17 -10.73 21.99
N GLY A 226 11.40 -10.72 21.47
CA GLY A 226 12.46 -11.66 21.80
C GLY A 226 12.28 -13.06 21.21
N SER A 227 11.05 -13.45 20.84
CA SER A 227 10.74 -14.74 20.21
C SER A 227 9.32 -14.75 19.64
N VAL A 228 9.02 -15.70 18.74
CA VAL A 228 7.64 -15.94 18.27
C VAL A 228 6.69 -16.26 19.43
N PRO A 229 6.99 -17.17 20.36
CA PRO A 229 6.15 -17.36 21.56
C PRO A 229 6.00 -16.11 22.43
N GLY A 230 7.03 -15.27 22.49
CA GLY A 230 6.99 -13.97 23.19
C GLY A 230 5.96 -13.01 22.57
N PHE A 231 5.93 -12.92 21.24
CA PHE A 231 4.92 -12.16 20.52
C PHE A 231 3.51 -12.71 20.75
N LEU A 232 3.33 -14.03 20.60
CA LEU A 232 2.03 -14.70 20.74
C LEU A 232 1.44 -14.59 22.15
N LYS A 233 2.29 -14.51 23.17
CA LYS A 233 1.86 -14.36 24.57
C LYS A 233 0.90 -13.20 24.77
N LYS A 234 1.11 -12.05 24.07
CA LYS A 234 0.24 -10.87 24.17
C LYS A 234 -1.22 -11.16 23.78
N TYR A 235 -1.42 -12.16 22.90
CA TYR A 235 -2.72 -12.44 22.28
C TYR A 235 -3.40 -13.69 22.85
N TYR A 236 -2.64 -14.62 23.44
CA TYR A 236 -3.17 -15.86 24.00
C TYR A 236 -3.29 -15.83 25.53
N GLY A 237 -3.49 -14.63 26.13
CA GLY A 237 -3.87 -14.48 27.54
C GLY A 237 -2.71 -14.37 28.51
N ASN A 238 -1.55 -13.83 28.07
CA ASN A 238 -0.34 -13.65 28.88
C ASN A 238 0.25 -14.95 29.48
N GLU A 239 -0.23 -16.09 29.03
CA GLU A 239 0.31 -17.39 29.42
C GLU A 239 1.75 -17.54 28.87
N PRO A 240 2.69 -18.07 29.68
CA PRO A 240 4.02 -18.35 29.18
C PRO A 240 3.96 -19.51 28.16
N LEU A 241 4.18 -19.16 26.89
CA LEU A 241 4.25 -20.12 25.77
C LEU A 241 5.69 -20.61 25.54
N GLN A 242 6.61 -20.26 26.43
CA GLN A 242 8.00 -20.69 26.35
C GLN A 242 8.07 -22.20 26.55
N GLY A 243 8.82 -22.89 25.70
CA GLY A 243 8.97 -24.36 25.80
C GLY A 243 7.84 -25.14 25.13
N TYR A 244 6.86 -24.49 24.53
CA TYR A 244 5.89 -25.17 23.66
C TYR A 244 6.57 -25.63 22.36
N ILE A 245 6.17 -26.80 21.87
CA ILE A 245 6.58 -27.31 20.56
C ILE A 245 5.83 -26.53 19.49
N ILE A 246 6.55 -25.92 18.54
CA ILE A 246 5.94 -25.21 17.42
C ILE A 246 5.76 -26.17 16.25
N VAL A 247 4.52 -26.27 15.77
CA VAL A 247 4.14 -27.02 14.56
C VAL A 247 3.52 -26.02 13.59
N TYR A 248 4.07 -25.94 12.40
CA TYR A 248 3.51 -25.06 11.38
C TYR A 248 2.38 -25.75 10.63
N THR A 249 1.27 -25.03 10.41
CA THR A 249 0.15 -25.49 9.61
C THR A 249 0.48 -25.42 8.11
N ASP A 250 -0.30 -26.12 7.27
CA ASP A 250 -0.23 -25.91 5.85
C ASP A 250 -0.72 -24.50 5.47
N TYR A 251 -0.12 -23.95 4.41
CA TYR A 251 -0.53 -22.63 3.90
C TYR A 251 -1.35 -22.81 2.62
N ASP A 252 -2.63 -22.48 2.69
CA ASP A 252 -3.53 -22.57 1.55
C ASP A 252 -3.28 -21.41 0.56
N TRP A 253 -2.60 -21.72 -0.54
CA TRP A 253 -2.32 -20.78 -1.62
C TRP A 253 -3.48 -20.59 -2.60
N SER A 254 -4.62 -21.27 -2.44
CA SER A 254 -5.79 -21.04 -3.28
C SER A 254 -6.29 -19.61 -3.10
N LEU A 255 -6.78 -19.05 -4.20
CA LEU A 255 -7.25 -17.65 -4.25
C LEU A 255 -8.39 -17.43 -3.23
N ASN A 256 -8.36 -16.30 -2.52
CA ASN A 256 -9.41 -15.86 -1.61
C ASN A 256 -10.66 -15.34 -2.36
N ASP A 257 -11.06 -16.02 -3.42
CA ASP A 257 -12.20 -15.66 -4.26
C ASP A 257 -13.52 -16.09 -3.60
N ILE A 258 -14.50 -15.17 -3.57
CA ILE A 258 -15.83 -15.40 -2.99
C ILE A 258 -16.60 -16.51 -3.73
N SER A 259 -16.34 -16.68 -5.04
CA SER A 259 -16.99 -17.72 -5.87
C SER A 259 -16.70 -19.13 -5.37
N THR A 260 -15.67 -19.34 -4.57
CA THR A 260 -15.30 -20.66 -4.01
C THR A 260 -16.14 -21.07 -2.80
N LYS A 261 -16.94 -20.15 -2.21
CA LYS A 261 -17.90 -20.47 -1.12
C LYS A 261 -19.25 -20.98 -1.61
N VAL A 262 -19.54 -20.85 -2.91
CA VAL A 262 -20.81 -21.31 -3.48
C VAL A 262 -20.66 -22.79 -3.94
N LYS A 263 -20.76 -23.72 -2.98
CA LYS A 263 -21.04 -25.14 -3.23
C LYS A 263 -22.04 -25.63 -2.19
#